data_4ae94cce34588a0727412631d9d14b86
#
_entry.id   4ae94cce34588a0727412631d9d14b86
#
_cell.length_a   1.000
_cell.length_b   1.000
_cell.length_c   1.000
_cell.angle_alpha   90.00
_cell.angle_beta   90.00
_cell.angle_gamma   90.00
#
_symmetry.space_group_name_H-M   'P 1'
#
loop_
_entity.id
_entity.type
_entity.pdbx_description
1 polymer ?
#
loop_
_entity_poly.entity_id
_entity_poly.type
_entity_poly.pdbx_seq_one_letter_code
_entity_poly.pdbx_strand_id
1 'polypeptide(L)'
;HQSEVSAERRREVICLWIDLPELRLPSPIQLHDHDGTIGQLFQMIYSEAKRKRPEPLLLEQELKTLLMLMLRNQSEAKTAEGALTYVVQYLHAHYAEPITLEQLAQMEHISKSYLSRRFRQQTGMTVISYVNRLRVEAARRLLIGSDMRVNEIAYQVGFECPKYFYRVFKSVTGASPAAFRKSYTSERTEPETI
;
A
#
# COMPACT_ATOMS: atom_id res chain seq x y z
N HIS A 1 -26.77 -32.58 -2.28
CA HIS A 1 -26.60 -31.16 -2.63
C HIS A 1 -26.23 -30.42 -1.37
N GLN A 2 -24.93 -30.31 -1.13
CA GLN A 2 -24.34 -29.42 -0.14
C GLN A 2 -24.00 -28.13 -0.85
N SER A 3 -24.69 -27.03 -0.50
CA SER A 3 -24.37 -25.68 -0.88
C SER A 3 -23.24 -25.18 0.04
N GLU A 4 -22.03 -25.08 -0.51
CA GLU A 4 -20.94 -24.35 0.12
C GLU A 4 -21.27 -22.84 0.13
N VAL A 5 -21.60 -22.35 1.30
CA VAL A 5 -21.68 -20.91 1.56
C VAL A 5 -20.25 -20.41 1.71
N SER A 6 -19.73 -19.79 0.66
CA SER A 6 -18.48 -19.03 0.70
C SER A 6 -18.66 -17.86 1.67
N ALA A 7 -18.04 -17.95 2.84
CA ALA A 7 -17.98 -16.85 3.80
C ALA A 7 -17.05 -15.79 3.24
N GLU A 8 -17.59 -14.76 2.62
CA GLU A 8 -16.87 -13.51 2.34
C GLU A 8 -16.36 -12.93 3.66
N ARG A 9 -15.08 -13.09 3.92
CA ARG A 9 -14.41 -12.40 5.03
C ARG A 9 -14.44 -10.90 4.73
N ARG A 10 -15.34 -10.18 5.39
CA ARG A 10 -15.28 -8.71 5.44
C ARG A 10 -13.91 -8.32 6.00
N ARG A 11 -13.10 -7.66 5.18
CA ARG A 11 -11.84 -7.09 5.64
C ARG A 11 -12.18 -5.77 6.33
N GLU A 12 -12.11 -5.75 7.65
CA GLU A 12 -12.13 -4.50 8.39
C GLU A 12 -10.76 -3.85 8.28
N VAL A 13 -10.74 -2.59 7.86
CA VAL A 13 -9.52 -1.77 7.79
C VAL A 13 -9.59 -0.77 8.92
N ILE A 14 -8.68 -0.90 9.87
CA ILE A 14 -8.50 0.08 10.96
C ILE A 14 -7.33 0.97 10.54
N CYS A 15 -7.59 2.28 10.39
CA CYS A 15 -6.56 3.27 10.12
C CYS A 15 -6.22 4.01 11.41
N LEU A 16 -4.97 3.94 11.83
CA LEU A 16 -4.43 4.68 12.95
C LEU A 16 -3.48 5.75 12.42
N TRP A 17 -3.79 7.01 12.70
CA TRP A 17 -2.92 8.14 12.37
C TRP A 17 -2.13 8.52 13.61
N ILE A 18 -0.81 8.36 13.57
CA ILE A 18 0.09 8.73 14.67
C ILE A 18 1.03 9.79 14.12
N ASP A 19 1.00 10.98 14.73
CA ASP A 19 1.98 12.03 14.46
C ASP A 19 3.17 11.87 15.39
N LEU A 20 4.28 11.40 14.86
CA LEU A 20 5.53 11.20 15.59
C LEU A 20 6.64 11.99 14.86
N PRO A 21 6.76 13.30 15.11
CA PRO A 21 7.65 14.17 14.33
C PRO A 21 9.13 13.77 14.40
N GLU A 22 9.54 13.06 15.44
CA GLU A 22 10.92 12.61 15.65
C GLU A 22 11.21 11.21 15.15
N LEU A 23 10.18 10.42 14.79
CA LEU A 23 10.33 9.03 14.40
C LEU A 23 10.15 8.89 12.88
N ARG A 24 11.24 8.73 12.16
CA ARG A 24 11.22 8.38 10.73
C ARG A 24 11.03 6.87 10.57
N LEU A 25 9.78 6.44 10.47
CA LEU A 25 9.47 5.06 10.10
C LEU A 25 9.56 4.91 8.58
N PRO A 26 10.18 3.82 8.08
CA PRO A 26 10.10 3.50 6.65
C PRO A 26 8.64 3.26 6.27
N SER A 27 8.17 3.91 5.23
CA SER A 27 6.78 3.79 4.76
C SER A 27 6.76 3.11 3.38
N PRO A 28 5.84 2.17 3.15
CA PRO A 28 4.90 1.57 4.11
C PRO A 28 5.55 0.46 4.94
N ILE A 29 5.05 0.27 6.15
CA ILE A 29 5.43 -0.87 6.99
C ILE A 29 4.41 -1.98 6.76
N GLN A 30 4.87 -3.14 6.30
CA GLN A 30 4.07 -4.35 6.27
C GLN A 30 4.42 -5.22 7.47
N LEU A 31 3.42 -5.52 8.28
CA LEU A 31 3.56 -6.34 9.47
C LEU A 31 2.95 -7.72 9.23
N HIS A 32 3.64 -8.75 9.66
CA HIS A 32 3.13 -10.11 9.68
C HIS A 32 2.74 -10.45 11.11
N ASP A 33 1.43 -10.54 11.35
CA ASP A 33 0.86 -10.85 12.66
C ASP A 33 0.60 -12.36 12.76
N HIS A 34 1.66 -13.12 12.99
CA HIS A 34 1.61 -14.59 13.00
C HIS A 34 0.80 -15.17 14.16
N ASP A 35 0.81 -14.50 15.29
CA ASP A 35 0.17 -14.94 16.54
C ASP A 35 -1.08 -14.12 16.91
N GLY A 36 -1.46 -13.15 16.10
CA GLY A 36 -2.61 -12.28 16.32
C GLY A 36 -2.38 -11.18 17.36
N THR A 37 -1.17 -11.05 17.92
CA THR A 37 -0.85 -10.09 18.99
C THR A 37 -1.03 -8.64 18.53
N ILE A 38 -0.56 -8.32 17.32
CA ILE A 38 -0.66 -6.97 16.76
C ILE A 38 -2.12 -6.60 16.52
N GLY A 39 -2.92 -7.51 15.97
CA GLY A 39 -4.35 -7.32 15.76
C GLY A 39 -5.12 -7.10 17.05
N GLN A 40 -4.82 -7.87 18.10
CA GLN A 40 -5.43 -7.70 19.42
C GLN A 40 -5.08 -6.33 20.01
N LEU A 41 -3.83 -5.90 19.90
CA LEU A 41 -3.40 -4.60 20.42
C LEU A 41 -4.09 -3.44 19.69
N PHE A 42 -4.25 -3.53 18.37
CA PHE A 42 -5.05 -2.57 17.60
C PHE A 42 -6.49 -2.49 18.09
N GLN A 43 -7.12 -3.63 18.38
CA GLN A 43 -8.49 -3.67 18.90
C GLN A 43 -8.59 -3.05 20.28
N MET A 44 -7.58 -3.26 21.13
CA MET A 44 -7.51 -2.63 22.48
C MET A 44 -7.42 -1.11 22.37
N ILE A 45 -6.45 -0.60 21.58
CA ILE A 45 -6.28 0.84 21.33
C ILE A 45 -7.58 1.46 20.78
N TYR A 46 -8.19 0.82 19.77
CA TYR A 46 -9.43 1.29 19.18
C TYR A 46 -10.60 1.32 20.18
N SER A 47 -10.71 0.29 21.00
CA SER A 47 -11.76 0.19 22.01
C SER A 47 -11.60 1.24 23.10
N GLU A 48 -10.38 1.49 23.55
CA GLU A 48 -10.08 2.52 24.54
C GLU A 48 -10.32 3.93 24.00
N ALA A 49 -9.84 4.20 22.76
CA ALA A 49 -10.04 5.50 22.10
C ALA A 49 -11.51 5.86 21.87
N LYS A 50 -12.41 4.86 21.77
CA LYS A 50 -13.87 5.08 21.62
C LYS A 50 -14.64 5.25 22.91
N ARG A 51 -14.01 5.13 24.08
CA ARG A 51 -14.68 5.37 25.34
C ARG A 51 -15.08 6.84 25.49
N LYS A 52 -16.16 7.10 26.24
CA LYS A 52 -16.57 8.49 26.56
C LYS A 52 -15.50 9.28 27.32
N ARG A 53 -14.62 8.58 28.03
CA ARG A 53 -13.47 9.13 28.73
C ARG A 53 -12.31 8.15 28.53
N PRO A 54 -11.57 8.30 27.44
CA PRO A 54 -10.38 7.47 27.22
C PRO A 54 -9.32 7.79 28.28
N GLU A 55 -8.59 6.77 28.70
CA GLU A 55 -7.47 6.94 29.62
C GLU A 55 -6.19 7.24 28.82
N PRO A 56 -5.66 8.48 28.86
CA PRO A 56 -4.52 8.86 28.01
C PRO A 56 -3.27 8.04 28.28
N LEU A 57 -3.02 7.72 29.55
CA LEU A 57 -1.84 6.95 29.94
C LEU A 57 -1.89 5.51 29.43
N LEU A 58 -3.08 4.91 29.43
CA LEU A 58 -3.28 3.57 28.88
C LEU A 58 -3.06 3.56 27.36
N LEU A 59 -3.64 4.50 26.63
CA LEU A 59 -3.42 4.66 25.18
C LEU A 59 -1.95 4.87 24.84
N GLU A 60 -1.24 5.68 25.61
CA GLU A 60 0.18 5.92 25.42
C GLU A 60 1.00 4.63 25.59
N GLN A 61 0.71 3.82 26.61
CA GLN A 61 1.39 2.55 26.83
C GLN A 61 1.09 1.52 25.73
N GLU A 62 -0.16 1.41 25.31
CA GLU A 62 -0.56 0.50 24.24
C GLU A 62 0.09 0.90 22.91
N LEU A 63 0.13 2.20 22.59
CA LEU A 63 0.80 2.73 21.40
C LEU A 63 2.31 2.48 21.43
N LYS A 64 2.98 2.69 22.58
CA LYS A 64 4.40 2.36 22.76
C LYS A 64 4.67 0.87 22.57
N THR A 65 3.81 0.02 23.11
CA THR A 65 3.92 -1.44 22.95
C THR A 65 3.74 -1.85 21.49
N LEU A 66 2.75 -1.28 20.80
CA LEU A 66 2.54 -1.50 19.38
C LEU A 66 3.78 -1.11 18.56
N LEU A 67 4.33 0.09 18.83
CA LEU A 67 5.53 0.57 18.16
C LEU A 67 6.75 -0.35 18.39
N MET A 68 6.96 -0.80 19.62
CA MET A 68 8.04 -1.74 19.93
C MET A 68 7.87 -3.07 19.22
N LEU A 69 6.65 -3.61 19.16
CA LEU A 69 6.36 -4.83 18.41
C LEU A 69 6.58 -4.65 16.92
N MET A 70 6.20 -3.50 16.35
CA MET A 70 6.46 -3.16 14.96
C MET A 70 7.96 -3.10 14.66
N LEU A 71 8.76 -2.46 15.51
CA LEU A 71 10.21 -2.37 15.36
C LEU A 71 10.88 -3.75 15.51
N ARG A 72 10.44 -4.57 16.47
CA ARG A 72 10.94 -5.94 16.64
C ARG A 72 10.61 -6.81 15.43
N ASN A 73 9.39 -6.76 14.93
CA ASN A 73 8.95 -7.51 13.76
C ASN A 73 9.76 -7.15 12.50
N GLN A 74 10.11 -5.86 12.33
CA GLN A 74 11.04 -5.44 11.28
C GLN A 74 12.45 -6.01 11.45
N SER A 75 12.94 -6.14 12.69
CA SER A 75 14.26 -6.69 12.97
C SER A 75 14.32 -8.20 12.68
N GLU A 76 13.26 -8.93 13.03
CA GLU A 76 13.16 -10.38 12.78
C GLU A 76 12.91 -10.70 11.30
N ALA A 77 12.13 -9.88 10.60
CA ALA A 77 11.94 -9.99 9.15
C ALA A 77 13.24 -9.79 8.35
N LYS A 78 14.19 -9.00 8.87
CA LYS A 78 15.50 -8.83 8.27
C LYS A 78 16.36 -10.12 8.21
N THR A 79 16.13 -11.07 9.09
CA THR A 79 16.96 -12.28 9.18
C THR A 79 16.43 -13.48 8.39
N ALA A 80 15.11 -13.58 8.15
CA ALA A 80 14.51 -14.75 7.49
C ALA A 80 13.82 -14.45 6.15
N GLU A 81 13.30 -13.23 5.94
CA GLU A 81 12.60 -12.81 4.71
C GLU A 81 13.24 -11.57 4.05
N GLY A 82 14.39 -11.14 4.55
CA GLY A 82 15.01 -9.83 4.38
C GLY A 82 15.20 -9.31 2.94
N ALA A 83 15.46 -10.18 1.97
CA ALA A 83 15.79 -9.75 0.62
C ALA A 83 14.64 -9.05 -0.12
N LEU A 84 13.38 -9.40 0.12
CA LEU A 84 12.26 -8.82 -0.62
C LEU A 84 11.64 -7.59 0.05
N THR A 85 11.82 -7.43 1.35
CA THR A 85 11.32 -6.25 2.07
C THR A 85 11.99 -4.97 1.54
N TYR A 86 13.30 -5.00 1.32
CA TYR A 86 14.04 -3.89 0.73
C TYR A 86 13.60 -3.60 -0.71
N VAL A 87 13.43 -4.66 -1.53
CA VAL A 87 12.92 -4.48 -2.89
C VAL A 87 11.55 -3.81 -2.89
N VAL A 88 10.62 -4.27 -2.07
CA VAL A 88 9.27 -3.68 -1.99
C VAL A 88 9.33 -2.23 -1.50
N GLN A 89 10.11 -1.91 -0.48
CA GLN A 89 10.30 -0.55 0.00
C GLN A 89 10.91 0.35 -1.07
N TYR A 90 11.93 -0.14 -1.78
CA TYR A 90 12.54 0.56 -2.90
C TYR A 90 11.51 0.86 -3.99
N LEU A 91 10.69 -0.12 -4.37
CA LEU A 91 9.64 0.06 -5.38
C LEU A 91 8.62 1.13 -4.96
N HIS A 92 8.24 1.19 -3.69
CA HIS A 92 7.33 2.21 -3.17
C HIS A 92 7.94 3.63 -3.20
N ALA A 93 9.23 3.73 -2.93
CA ALA A 93 9.92 5.02 -2.95
C ALA A 93 10.24 5.53 -4.37
N HIS A 94 10.50 4.60 -5.31
CA HIS A 94 11.07 4.91 -6.63
C HIS A 94 10.17 4.48 -7.81
N TYR A 95 8.88 4.19 -7.59
CA TYR A 95 8.00 3.69 -8.65
C TYR A 95 7.93 4.57 -9.90
N ALA A 96 8.14 5.88 -9.76
CA ALA A 96 8.10 6.83 -10.87
C ALA A 96 9.38 6.80 -11.72
N GLU A 97 10.46 6.20 -11.23
CA GLU A 97 11.73 6.08 -11.92
C GLU A 97 11.79 4.84 -12.82
N PRO A 98 12.74 4.78 -13.79
CA PRO A 98 13.02 3.55 -14.51
C PRO A 98 13.53 2.47 -13.58
N ILE A 99 12.81 1.36 -13.48
CA ILE A 99 13.16 0.21 -12.63
C ILE A 99 13.47 -0.99 -13.51
N THR A 100 14.63 -1.62 -13.29
CA THR A 100 15.01 -2.86 -13.95
C THR A 100 15.15 -4.01 -12.94
N LEU A 101 14.87 -5.21 -13.41
CA LEU A 101 15.04 -6.41 -12.59
C LEU A 101 16.51 -6.66 -12.21
N GLU A 102 17.44 -6.21 -13.08
CA GLU A 102 18.88 -6.21 -12.83
C GLU A 102 19.25 -5.40 -11.59
N GLN A 103 18.82 -4.15 -11.55
CA GLN A 103 19.12 -3.25 -10.42
C GLN A 103 18.63 -3.85 -9.11
N LEU A 104 17.38 -4.33 -9.09
CA LEU A 104 16.79 -4.93 -7.88
C LEU A 104 17.54 -6.20 -7.44
N ALA A 105 17.94 -7.05 -8.39
CA ALA A 105 18.67 -8.27 -8.10
C ALA A 105 20.10 -7.97 -7.58
N GLN A 106 20.76 -6.94 -8.12
CA GLN A 106 22.05 -6.46 -7.65
C GLN A 106 21.99 -5.89 -6.24
N MET A 107 20.95 -5.12 -5.91
CA MET A 107 20.75 -4.56 -4.56
C MET A 107 20.68 -5.66 -3.49
N GLU A 108 20.11 -6.80 -3.82
CA GLU A 108 19.93 -7.92 -2.90
C GLU A 108 21.01 -9.01 -3.07
N HIS A 109 21.99 -8.79 -3.94
CA HIS A 109 23.06 -9.76 -4.25
C HIS A 109 22.54 -11.15 -4.68
N ILE A 110 21.43 -11.19 -5.44
CA ILE A 110 20.79 -12.41 -5.91
C ILE A 110 20.65 -12.42 -7.44
N SER A 111 20.33 -13.57 -8.02
CA SER A 111 20.04 -13.65 -9.45
C SER A 111 18.66 -13.11 -9.80
N LYS A 112 18.50 -12.54 -11.01
CA LYS A 112 17.21 -12.07 -11.55
C LYS A 112 16.12 -13.14 -11.50
N SER A 113 16.49 -14.36 -11.86
CA SER A 113 15.55 -15.49 -11.88
C SER A 113 15.05 -15.84 -10.47
N TYR A 114 15.94 -15.80 -9.49
CA TYR A 114 15.57 -16.02 -8.09
C TYR A 114 14.68 -14.90 -7.57
N LEU A 115 15.06 -13.63 -7.77
CA LEU A 115 14.25 -12.47 -7.40
C LEU A 115 12.84 -12.57 -8.02
N SER A 116 12.74 -12.79 -9.32
CA SER A 116 11.44 -12.84 -10.04
C SER A 116 10.52 -13.91 -9.48
N ARG A 117 11.07 -15.13 -9.25
CA ARG A 117 10.30 -16.25 -8.68
C ARG A 117 9.86 -15.96 -7.24
N ARG A 118 10.76 -15.49 -6.41
CA ARG A 118 10.50 -15.19 -5.00
C ARG A 118 9.51 -14.05 -4.84
N PHE A 119 9.68 -12.98 -5.61
CA PHE A 119 8.77 -11.84 -5.62
C PHE A 119 7.34 -12.25 -5.99
N ARG A 120 7.20 -13.09 -7.02
CA ARG A 120 5.90 -13.60 -7.43
C ARG A 120 5.28 -14.53 -6.40
N GLN A 121 6.06 -15.36 -5.72
CA GLN A 121 5.57 -16.23 -4.64
C GLN A 121 5.03 -15.40 -3.47
N GLN A 122 5.71 -14.32 -3.11
CA GLN A 122 5.35 -13.50 -1.94
C GLN A 122 4.24 -12.49 -2.23
N THR A 123 4.26 -11.84 -3.41
CA THR A 123 3.31 -10.78 -3.76
C THR A 123 2.16 -11.24 -4.64
N GLY A 124 2.23 -12.43 -5.21
CA GLY A 124 1.30 -12.91 -6.23
C GLY A 124 1.50 -12.27 -7.62
N MET A 125 2.44 -11.34 -7.77
CA MET A 125 2.61 -10.52 -8.96
C MET A 125 4.05 -10.55 -9.47
N THR A 126 4.23 -10.20 -10.77
CA THR A 126 5.57 -9.86 -11.27
C THR A 126 5.98 -8.48 -10.76
N VAL A 127 7.29 -8.20 -10.69
CA VAL A 127 7.83 -6.88 -10.32
C VAL A 127 7.22 -5.77 -11.19
N ILE A 128 7.15 -5.98 -12.51
CA ILE A 128 6.59 -5.00 -13.45
C ILE A 128 5.11 -4.74 -13.16
N SER A 129 4.33 -5.79 -12.92
CA SER A 129 2.90 -5.64 -12.58
C SER A 129 2.71 -4.91 -11.26
N TYR A 130 3.57 -5.15 -10.30
CA TYR A 130 3.56 -4.48 -9.01
C TYR A 130 3.87 -2.98 -9.14
N VAL A 131 4.95 -2.62 -9.84
CA VAL A 131 5.31 -1.22 -10.15
C VAL A 131 4.19 -0.51 -10.89
N ASN A 132 3.62 -1.14 -11.91
CA ASN A 132 2.49 -0.59 -12.64
C ASN A 132 1.28 -0.30 -11.75
N ARG A 133 1.01 -1.16 -10.77
CA ARG A 133 -0.06 -0.94 -9.78
C ARG A 133 0.23 0.27 -8.90
N LEU A 134 1.46 0.43 -8.42
CA LEU A 134 1.87 1.63 -7.65
C LEU A 134 1.69 2.91 -8.47
N ARG A 135 2.13 2.90 -9.73
CA ARG A 135 1.97 4.02 -10.67
C ARG A 135 0.50 4.38 -10.90
N VAL A 136 -0.35 3.37 -11.07
CA VAL A 136 -1.80 3.58 -11.24
C VAL A 136 -2.42 4.16 -9.98
N GLU A 137 -2.03 3.71 -8.79
CA GLU A 137 -2.54 4.29 -7.53
C GLU A 137 -2.10 5.75 -7.36
N ALA A 138 -0.87 6.09 -7.73
CA ALA A 138 -0.40 7.48 -7.75
C ALA A 138 -1.19 8.31 -8.79
N ALA A 139 -1.42 7.76 -9.99
CA ALA A 139 -2.19 8.43 -11.03
C ALA A 139 -3.65 8.69 -10.60
N ARG A 140 -4.29 7.76 -9.90
CA ARG A 140 -5.65 7.96 -9.35
C ARG A 140 -5.72 9.19 -8.45
N ARG A 141 -4.74 9.35 -7.54
CA ARG A 141 -4.68 10.53 -6.65
C ARG A 141 -4.53 11.83 -7.43
N LEU A 142 -3.66 11.84 -8.45
CA LEU A 142 -3.47 13.02 -9.30
C LEU A 142 -4.68 13.32 -10.18
N LEU A 143 -5.38 12.30 -10.69
CA LEU A 143 -6.59 12.48 -11.48
C LEU A 143 -7.72 13.13 -10.67
N ILE A 144 -7.80 12.87 -9.37
CA ILE A 144 -8.82 13.42 -8.47
C ILE A 144 -8.39 14.78 -7.91
N GLY A 145 -7.10 14.94 -7.60
CA GLY A 145 -6.56 16.08 -6.85
C GLY A 145 -5.96 17.18 -7.70
N SER A 146 -5.93 17.06 -9.05
CA SER A 146 -5.33 18.07 -9.92
C SER A 146 -6.03 18.19 -11.27
N ASP A 147 -5.83 19.34 -11.93
CA ASP A 147 -6.30 19.62 -13.29
C ASP A 147 -5.30 19.20 -14.38
N MET A 148 -4.24 18.49 -14.00
CA MET A 148 -3.20 18.04 -14.93
C MET A 148 -3.79 17.21 -16.06
N ARG A 149 -3.22 17.36 -17.26
CA ARG A 149 -3.61 16.53 -18.40
C ARG A 149 -3.26 15.06 -18.15
N VAL A 150 -4.11 14.15 -18.61
CA VAL A 150 -3.93 12.70 -18.41
C VAL A 150 -2.55 12.20 -18.88
N ASN A 151 -2.04 12.76 -20.00
CA ASN A 151 -0.72 12.39 -20.49
C ASN A 151 0.42 12.91 -19.59
N GLU A 152 0.27 14.08 -19.00
CA GLU A 152 1.24 14.63 -18.04
C GLU A 152 1.30 13.78 -16.78
N ILE A 153 0.13 13.35 -16.28
CA ILE A 153 0.04 12.41 -15.16
C ILE A 153 0.74 11.09 -15.50
N ALA A 154 0.54 10.56 -16.72
CA ALA A 154 1.19 9.32 -17.14
C ALA A 154 2.73 9.43 -17.02
N TYR A 155 3.31 10.52 -17.52
CA TYR A 155 4.76 10.75 -17.43
C TYR A 155 5.20 10.97 -15.97
N GLN A 156 4.46 11.75 -15.20
CA GLN A 156 4.80 12.07 -13.81
C GLN A 156 4.84 10.83 -12.91
N VAL A 157 3.96 9.85 -13.17
CA VAL A 157 3.97 8.59 -12.41
C VAL A 157 4.91 7.53 -13.00
N GLY A 158 5.71 7.88 -14.01
CA GLY A 158 6.79 7.05 -14.53
C GLY A 158 6.44 6.16 -15.74
N PHE A 159 5.32 6.40 -16.45
CA PHE A 159 5.09 5.73 -17.72
C PHE A 159 5.76 6.50 -18.86
N GLU A 160 6.63 5.82 -19.61
CA GLU A 160 7.31 6.41 -20.77
C GLU A 160 6.35 6.60 -21.98
N CYS A 161 5.28 5.81 -22.02
CA CYS A 161 4.32 5.82 -23.14
C CYS A 161 2.88 5.97 -22.63
N PRO A 162 2.18 7.09 -22.92
CA PRO A 162 0.80 7.29 -22.52
C PRO A 162 -0.14 6.17 -23.01
N LYS A 163 0.05 5.63 -24.19
CA LYS A 163 -0.77 4.54 -24.72
C LYS A 163 -0.67 3.28 -23.85
N TYR A 164 0.53 2.98 -23.35
CA TYR A 164 0.73 1.87 -22.41
C TYR A 164 0.06 2.17 -21.05
N PHE A 165 0.18 3.40 -20.56
CA PHE A 165 -0.51 3.85 -19.35
C PHE A 165 -2.03 3.65 -19.44
N TYR A 166 -2.68 4.11 -20.51
CA TYR A 166 -4.12 3.96 -20.68
C TYR A 166 -4.56 2.49 -20.58
N ARG A 167 -3.80 1.58 -21.22
CA ARG A 167 -4.08 0.15 -21.18
C ARG A 167 -3.96 -0.42 -19.78
N VAL A 168 -2.86 -0.10 -19.07
CA VAL A 168 -2.60 -0.57 -17.72
C VAL A 168 -3.62 0.00 -16.74
N PHE A 169 -3.88 1.30 -16.82
CA PHE A 169 -4.85 1.97 -15.96
C PHE A 169 -6.25 1.34 -16.09
N LYS A 170 -6.71 1.13 -17.31
CA LYS A 170 -8.00 0.47 -17.57
C LYS A 170 -8.02 -0.97 -17.06
N SER A 171 -6.93 -1.71 -17.23
CA SER A 171 -6.82 -3.09 -16.72
C SER A 171 -6.89 -3.17 -15.19
N VAL A 172 -6.33 -2.19 -14.48
CA VAL A 172 -6.28 -2.16 -13.01
C VAL A 172 -7.57 -1.61 -12.39
N THR A 173 -8.16 -0.57 -13.03
CA THR A 173 -9.30 0.18 -12.45
C THR A 173 -10.65 -0.16 -13.08
N GLY A 174 -10.66 -0.85 -14.22
CA GLY A 174 -11.87 -1.12 -15.00
C GLY A 174 -12.31 0.03 -15.92
N ALA A 175 -11.80 1.26 -15.72
CA ALA A 175 -12.20 2.46 -16.44
C ALA A 175 -11.01 3.16 -17.12
N SER A 176 -11.26 3.98 -18.14
CA SER A 176 -10.21 4.84 -18.69
C SER A 176 -9.88 5.98 -17.69
N PRO A 177 -8.65 6.56 -17.73
CA PRO A 177 -8.28 7.67 -16.86
C PRO A 177 -9.23 8.87 -16.93
N ALA A 178 -9.70 9.20 -18.14
CA ALA A 178 -10.65 10.30 -18.34
C ALA A 178 -12.03 9.97 -17.76
N ALA A 179 -12.53 8.74 -17.94
CA ALA A 179 -13.80 8.31 -17.35
C ALA A 179 -13.70 8.27 -15.81
N PHE A 180 -12.56 7.82 -15.29
CA PHE A 180 -12.28 7.80 -13.86
C PHE A 180 -12.32 9.21 -13.25
N ARG A 181 -11.66 10.19 -13.89
CA ARG A 181 -11.73 11.60 -13.46
C ARG A 181 -13.16 12.12 -13.44
N LYS A 182 -13.90 11.87 -14.55
CA LYS A 182 -15.27 12.37 -14.70
C LYS A 182 -16.22 11.84 -13.61
N SER A 183 -16.11 10.57 -13.23
CA SER A 183 -16.97 9.98 -12.18
C SER A 183 -16.78 10.68 -10.83
N TYR A 184 -15.55 11.00 -10.47
CA TYR A 184 -15.25 11.71 -9.22
C TYR A 184 -15.61 13.22 -9.24
N THR A 185 -15.53 13.85 -10.41
CA THR A 185 -15.92 15.28 -10.54
C THR A 185 -17.44 15.44 -10.47
N SER A 186 -18.20 14.49 -11.01
CA SER A 186 -19.67 14.50 -10.98
C SER A 186 -20.24 14.32 -9.57
N GLU A 187 -19.60 13.48 -8.74
CA GLU A 187 -20.01 13.27 -7.33
C GLU A 187 -19.78 14.51 -6.44
N ARG A 188 -18.87 15.41 -6.82
CA ARG A 188 -18.61 16.67 -6.09
C ARG A 188 -19.57 17.81 -6.47
N THR A 189 -20.37 17.65 -7.53
CA THR A 189 -21.19 18.73 -8.09
C THR A 189 -22.70 18.59 -7.76
N GLU A 190 -23.10 17.51 -7.07
CA GLU A 190 -24.47 17.44 -6.55
C GLU A 190 -24.55 18.28 -5.26
N PRO A 191 -25.26 19.44 -5.26
CA PRO A 191 -25.53 20.16 -4.03
C PRO A 191 -26.50 19.32 -3.20
N GLU A 192 -26.16 19.15 -1.90
CA GLU A 192 -27.10 18.69 -0.89
C GLU A 192 -28.36 19.53 -1.03
N THR A 193 -29.40 18.97 -1.64
CA THR A 193 -30.73 19.57 -1.64
C THR A 193 -31.30 19.35 -0.24
N ILE A 194 -31.35 20.45 0.52
CA ILE A 194 -32.00 20.57 1.82
C ILE A 194 -33.52 20.38 1.65
#